data_f1af2a1f68883f0c3ae9ac09eb8907f8
#
_entry.id   f1af2a1f68883f0c3ae9ac09eb8907f8
#
_cell.length_a   1.000
_cell.length_b   1.000
_cell.length_c   1.000
_cell.angle_alpha   90.00
_cell.angle_beta   90.00
_cell.angle_gamma   90.00
#
_symmetry.space_group_name_H-M   'P 1'
#
loop_
_entity.id
_entity.type
_entity.pdbx_description
1 polymer ?
#
loop_
_entity_poly.entity_id
_entity_poly.type
_entity_poly.pdbx_seq_one_letter_code
_entity_poly.pdbx_strand_id
1 'polypeptide(L)'
;ACPYDEEYDGNDFAGATHLILRRDGEPIGTLRIRWFADFAKVERVAVRKEYRRGRATLMLILAAKRLAEKKNYRQILGYGQVRLIPFWEQYFNARIRESREGFVVSDHDYVEMVVEGVPPADALTLDSDPLVLLRPEGAWDEVGVLDRSRARPASNLGELSR
;
A
#
# COMPACT_ATOMS: atom_id res chain seq x y z
N ALA A 1 12.91 -12.25 -18.25
CA ALA A 1 12.79 -12.30 -16.78
C ALA A 1 13.61 -11.13 -16.23
N CYS A 2 13.10 -10.47 -15.20
CA CYS A 2 13.83 -9.38 -14.53
C CYS A 2 15.12 -9.96 -13.91
N PRO A 3 16.29 -9.29 -14.06
CA PRO A 3 17.50 -9.68 -13.35
C PRO A 3 17.30 -9.67 -11.84
N TYR A 4 17.99 -10.55 -11.13
CA TYR A 4 17.85 -10.69 -9.67
C TYR A 4 18.15 -9.36 -8.93
N ASP A 5 19.21 -8.67 -9.34
CA ASP A 5 19.65 -7.42 -8.72
C ASP A 5 18.66 -6.27 -8.95
N GLU A 6 17.91 -6.29 -10.05
CA GLU A 6 16.82 -5.33 -10.30
C GLU A 6 15.55 -5.69 -9.51
N GLU A 7 15.31 -6.98 -9.25
CA GLU A 7 14.16 -7.44 -8.47
C GLU A 7 14.39 -7.25 -6.98
N TYR A 8 15.57 -7.58 -6.50
CA TYR A 8 15.95 -7.53 -5.09
C TYR A 8 16.77 -6.27 -4.77
N ASP A 9 16.09 -5.16 -4.54
CA ASP A 9 16.69 -3.83 -4.38
C ASP A 9 16.96 -3.42 -2.92
N GLY A 10 16.80 -4.34 -1.96
CA GLY A 10 16.99 -4.11 -0.52
C GLY A 10 15.87 -3.32 0.17
N ASN A 11 14.93 -2.74 -0.57
CA ASN A 11 13.81 -1.99 0.03
C ASN A 11 12.76 -2.87 0.69
N ASP A 12 12.83 -4.20 0.49
CA ASP A 12 11.93 -5.15 1.16
C ASP A 12 12.15 -5.20 2.68
N PHE A 13 13.36 -4.83 3.14
CA PHE A 13 13.71 -4.74 4.56
C PHE A 13 13.55 -3.33 5.13
N ALA A 14 13.28 -2.33 4.30
CA ALA A 14 12.93 -0.99 4.75
C ALA A 14 11.47 -0.97 5.27
N GLY A 15 11.02 0.14 5.83
CA GLY A 15 9.64 0.33 6.27
C GLY A 15 8.63 0.25 5.11
N ALA A 16 8.46 -0.91 4.54
CA ALA A 16 7.56 -1.20 3.43
C ALA A 16 6.43 -2.14 3.87
N THR A 17 5.27 -2.00 3.23
CA THR A 17 4.13 -2.89 3.45
C THR A 17 3.95 -3.79 2.23
N HIS A 18 3.87 -5.10 2.48
CA HIS A 18 3.63 -6.10 1.45
C HIS A 18 2.19 -6.59 1.52
N LEU A 19 1.46 -6.52 0.41
CA LEU A 19 0.16 -7.13 0.27
C LEU A 19 0.28 -8.46 -0.47
N ILE A 20 -0.37 -9.48 0.05
CA ILE A 20 -0.43 -10.82 -0.56
C ILE A 20 -1.90 -11.15 -0.84
N LEU A 21 -2.23 -11.32 -2.12
CA LEU A 21 -3.53 -11.84 -2.52
C LEU A 21 -3.50 -13.36 -2.47
N ARG A 22 -4.44 -13.95 -1.74
CA ARG A 22 -4.61 -15.40 -1.63
C ARG A 22 -5.92 -15.84 -2.26
N ARG A 23 -5.92 -17.05 -2.82
CA ARG A 23 -7.09 -17.76 -3.26
C ARG A 23 -7.02 -19.19 -2.71
N ASP A 24 -8.05 -19.61 -2.00
CA ASP A 24 -8.09 -20.93 -1.36
C ASP A 24 -6.86 -21.25 -0.50
N GLY A 25 -6.36 -20.21 0.20
CA GLY A 25 -5.14 -20.27 1.03
C GLY A 25 -3.82 -20.04 0.26
N GLU A 26 -3.80 -20.24 -1.05
CA GLU A 26 -2.61 -20.11 -1.88
C GLU A 26 -2.29 -18.67 -2.29
N PRO A 27 -1.03 -18.21 -2.21
CA PRO A 27 -0.65 -16.88 -2.66
C PRO A 27 -0.66 -16.84 -4.19
N ILE A 28 -1.47 -15.96 -4.77
CA ILE A 28 -1.63 -15.79 -6.22
C ILE A 28 -1.12 -14.47 -6.75
N GLY A 29 -0.86 -13.51 -5.89
CA GLY A 29 -0.32 -12.21 -6.28
C GLY A 29 0.22 -11.43 -5.08
N THR A 30 1.07 -10.44 -5.36
CA THR A 30 1.68 -9.57 -4.36
C THR A 30 1.92 -8.18 -4.93
N LEU A 31 2.09 -7.21 -4.04
CA LEU A 31 2.66 -5.90 -4.31
C LEU A 31 3.37 -5.36 -3.07
N ARG A 32 4.24 -4.37 -3.28
CA ARG A 32 4.91 -3.61 -2.22
C ARG A 32 4.43 -2.17 -2.23
N ILE A 33 4.23 -1.60 -1.03
CA ILE A 33 3.96 -0.18 -0.85
C ILE A 33 5.11 0.40 -0.02
N ARG A 34 5.70 1.48 -0.53
CA ARG A 34 6.65 2.29 0.23
C ARG A 34 5.98 3.60 0.62
N TRP A 35 6.27 4.04 1.84
CA TRP A 35 5.69 5.23 2.43
C TRP A 35 6.70 6.37 2.40
N PHE A 36 6.35 7.47 1.77
CA PHE A 36 7.14 8.71 1.73
C PHE A 36 6.38 9.80 2.49
N ALA A 37 6.97 10.96 2.71
CA ALA A 37 6.38 12.00 3.55
C ALA A 37 4.98 12.42 3.08
N ASP A 38 4.78 12.60 1.78
CA ASP A 38 3.56 13.16 1.18
C ASP A 38 2.91 12.29 0.10
N PHE A 39 3.51 11.15 -0.23
CA PHE A 39 2.94 10.19 -1.18
C PHE A 39 3.25 8.74 -0.80
N ALA A 40 2.38 7.83 -1.21
CA ALA A 40 2.63 6.40 -1.17
C ALA A 40 3.12 5.93 -2.55
N LYS A 41 4.08 5.02 -2.61
CA LYS A 41 4.56 4.43 -3.86
C LYS A 41 4.18 2.96 -3.94
N VAL A 42 3.35 2.61 -4.93
CA VAL A 42 2.98 1.22 -5.25
C VAL A 42 3.95 0.66 -6.27
N GLU A 43 4.54 -0.47 -5.96
CA GLU A 43 5.56 -1.10 -6.79
C GLU A 43 5.55 -2.63 -6.65
N ARG A 44 6.34 -3.33 -7.46
CA ARG A 44 6.49 -4.80 -7.40
C ARG A 44 5.16 -5.56 -7.52
N VAL A 45 4.24 -5.06 -8.36
CA VAL A 45 2.95 -5.74 -8.59
C VAL A 45 3.19 -6.98 -9.43
N ALA A 46 2.95 -8.14 -8.84
CA ALA A 46 3.10 -9.42 -9.51
C ALA A 46 1.87 -10.30 -9.28
N VAL A 47 1.42 -10.97 -10.34
CA VAL A 47 0.33 -11.97 -10.28
C VAL A 47 0.80 -13.21 -11.00
N ARG A 48 0.55 -14.39 -10.43
CA ARG A 48 0.84 -15.68 -11.05
C ARG A 48 0.19 -15.77 -12.43
N LYS A 49 0.88 -16.36 -13.39
CA LYS A 49 0.49 -16.40 -14.81
C LYS A 49 -0.95 -16.87 -15.03
N GLU A 50 -1.38 -17.87 -14.29
CA GLU A 50 -2.70 -18.49 -14.37
C GLU A 50 -3.84 -17.55 -13.98
N TYR A 51 -3.53 -16.52 -13.18
CA TYR A 51 -4.51 -15.56 -12.63
C TYR A 51 -4.44 -14.16 -13.28
N ARG A 52 -3.51 -13.93 -14.25
CA ARG A 52 -3.29 -12.60 -14.86
C ARG A 52 -4.47 -12.08 -15.68
N ARG A 53 -5.30 -12.96 -16.24
CA ARG A 53 -6.48 -12.59 -17.05
C ARG A 53 -7.72 -12.27 -16.21
N GLY A 54 -7.62 -12.40 -14.89
CA GLY A 54 -8.71 -12.15 -13.96
C GLY A 54 -8.60 -10.79 -13.27
N ARG A 55 -9.34 -10.63 -12.17
CA ARG A 55 -9.39 -9.40 -11.37
C ARG A 55 -8.26 -9.27 -10.34
N ALA A 56 -7.29 -10.20 -10.30
CA ALA A 56 -6.28 -10.26 -9.25
C ALA A 56 -5.44 -8.97 -9.14
N THR A 57 -4.96 -8.45 -10.29
CA THR A 57 -4.22 -7.17 -10.32
C THR A 57 -5.10 -6.02 -9.81
N LEU A 58 -6.34 -5.93 -10.30
CA LEU A 58 -7.29 -4.89 -9.87
C LEU A 58 -7.53 -4.94 -8.36
N MET A 59 -7.75 -6.14 -7.80
CA MET A 59 -7.97 -6.33 -6.36
C MET A 59 -6.76 -5.87 -5.53
N LEU A 60 -5.55 -6.23 -5.95
CA LEU A 60 -4.31 -5.81 -5.27
C LEU A 60 -4.16 -4.29 -5.26
N ILE A 61 -4.33 -3.63 -6.41
CA ILE A 61 -4.18 -2.18 -6.51
C ILE A 61 -5.28 -1.44 -5.73
N LEU A 62 -6.53 -1.93 -5.78
CA LEU A 62 -7.61 -1.36 -4.97
C LEU A 62 -7.33 -1.51 -3.47
N ALA A 63 -6.79 -2.65 -3.03
CA ALA A 63 -6.40 -2.83 -1.63
C ALA A 63 -5.26 -1.86 -1.23
N ALA A 64 -4.24 -1.70 -2.09
CA ALA A 64 -3.16 -0.74 -1.86
C ALA A 64 -3.69 0.71 -1.80
N LYS A 65 -4.59 1.08 -2.71
CA LYS A 65 -5.22 2.41 -2.72
C LYS A 65 -5.98 2.66 -1.42
N ARG A 66 -6.84 1.73 -1.00
CA ARG A 66 -7.60 1.85 0.26
C ARG A 66 -6.67 1.97 1.48
N LEU A 67 -5.59 1.20 1.51
CA LEU A 67 -4.62 1.26 2.60
C LEU A 67 -3.92 2.63 2.65
N ALA A 68 -3.51 3.16 1.49
CA ALA A 68 -2.92 4.49 1.39
C ALA A 68 -3.92 5.59 1.82
N GLU A 69 -5.17 5.51 1.37
CA GLU A 69 -6.24 6.43 1.75
C GLU A 69 -6.54 6.38 3.25
N LYS A 70 -6.59 5.18 3.85
CA LYS A 70 -6.77 5.01 5.30
C LYS A 70 -5.62 5.63 6.09
N LYS A 71 -4.40 5.60 5.57
CA LYS A 71 -3.23 6.28 6.13
C LYS A 71 -3.15 7.77 5.75
N ASN A 72 -4.22 8.34 5.21
CA ASN A 72 -4.37 9.75 4.84
C ASN A 72 -3.51 10.23 3.66
N TYR A 73 -3.01 9.32 2.82
CA TYR A 73 -2.29 9.69 1.61
C TYR A 73 -3.25 10.14 0.50
N ARG A 74 -2.94 11.29 -0.11
CA ARG A 74 -3.70 11.87 -1.23
C ARG A 74 -3.05 11.63 -2.59
N GLN A 75 -1.81 11.18 -2.61
CA GLN A 75 -1.07 10.90 -3.83
C GLN A 75 -0.48 9.50 -3.76
N ILE A 76 -0.74 8.72 -4.81
CA ILE A 76 -0.24 7.37 -4.95
C ILE A 76 0.55 7.30 -6.25
N LEU A 77 1.86 7.14 -6.12
CA LEU A 77 2.80 7.04 -7.23
C LEU A 77 2.94 5.59 -7.67
N GLY A 78 2.98 5.36 -8.97
CA GLY A 78 3.31 4.07 -9.54
C GLY A 78 4.10 4.21 -10.84
N TYR A 79 4.84 3.18 -11.19
CA TYR A 79 5.47 3.05 -12.50
C TYR A 79 4.75 1.96 -13.28
N GLY A 80 4.17 2.32 -14.41
CA GLY A 80 3.42 1.40 -15.26
C GLY A 80 4.08 1.21 -16.60
N GLN A 81 4.02 -0.02 -17.11
CA GLN A 81 4.41 -0.28 -18.48
C GLN A 81 3.51 0.52 -19.43
N VAL A 82 4.09 1.15 -20.45
CA VAL A 82 3.38 1.99 -21.43
C VAL A 82 2.15 1.26 -22.00
N ARG A 83 2.26 -0.01 -22.31
CA ARG A 83 1.14 -0.83 -22.85
C ARG A 83 -0.04 -0.99 -21.88
N LEU A 84 0.14 -0.69 -20.59
CA LEU A 84 -0.89 -0.82 -19.56
C LEU A 84 -1.51 0.53 -19.16
N ILE A 85 -1.10 1.64 -19.79
CA ILE A 85 -1.66 2.97 -19.55
C ILE A 85 -3.20 2.97 -19.60
N PRO A 86 -3.86 2.41 -20.65
CA PRO A 86 -5.32 2.41 -20.71
C PRO A 86 -6.00 1.73 -19.54
N PHE A 87 -5.38 0.68 -18.97
CA PHE A 87 -5.87 0.02 -17.77
C PHE A 87 -5.80 0.94 -16.54
N TRP A 88 -4.69 1.65 -16.36
CA TRP A 88 -4.50 2.55 -15.23
C TRP A 88 -5.42 3.77 -15.31
N GLU A 89 -5.59 4.34 -16.49
CA GLU A 89 -6.52 5.45 -16.70
C GLU A 89 -7.97 5.03 -16.45
N GLN A 90 -8.40 3.91 -17.03
CA GLN A 90 -9.77 3.43 -16.95
C GLN A 90 -10.20 3.06 -15.52
N TYR A 91 -9.35 2.35 -14.77
CA TYR A 91 -9.74 1.79 -13.47
C TYR A 91 -9.34 2.66 -12.28
N PHE A 92 -8.36 3.53 -12.44
CA PHE A 92 -7.79 4.31 -11.34
C PHE A 92 -7.74 5.81 -11.61
N ASN A 93 -8.19 6.26 -12.77
CA ASN A 93 -8.05 7.65 -13.22
C ASN A 93 -6.59 8.13 -13.06
N ALA A 94 -5.64 7.26 -13.39
CA ALA A 94 -4.23 7.56 -13.29
C ALA A 94 -3.84 8.64 -14.29
N ARG A 95 -3.00 9.58 -13.85
CA ARG A 95 -2.45 10.63 -14.71
C ARG A 95 -0.97 10.39 -14.91
N ILE A 96 -0.53 10.41 -16.18
CA ILE A 96 0.89 10.33 -16.51
C ILE A 96 1.55 11.65 -16.13
N ARG A 97 2.74 11.58 -15.53
CA ARG A 97 3.56 12.76 -15.27
C ARG A 97 4.44 13.06 -16.47
N GLU A 98 3.91 13.86 -17.39
CA GLU A 98 4.61 14.25 -18.65
C GLU A 98 5.92 14.99 -18.41
N SER A 99 6.10 15.60 -17.24
CA SER A 99 7.36 16.28 -16.86
C SER A 99 8.53 15.31 -16.59
N ARG A 100 8.30 14.01 -16.64
CA ARG A 100 9.29 12.97 -16.46
C ARG A 100 9.47 12.17 -17.74
N GLU A 101 10.72 12.01 -18.15
CA GLU A 101 11.05 11.09 -19.23
C GLU A 101 10.70 9.66 -18.80
N GLY A 102 10.19 8.86 -19.76
CA GLY A 102 10.03 7.43 -19.57
C GLY A 102 11.38 6.75 -19.34
N PHE A 103 11.38 5.60 -18.77
CA PHE A 103 12.59 4.82 -18.50
C PHE A 103 12.35 3.34 -18.84
N VAL A 104 13.44 2.62 -19.06
CA VAL A 104 13.41 1.20 -19.39
C VAL A 104 13.80 0.40 -18.16
N VAL A 105 13.00 -0.61 -17.82
CA VAL A 105 13.35 -1.63 -16.82
C VAL A 105 13.27 -2.98 -17.51
N SER A 106 14.36 -3.76 -17.44
CA SER A 106 14.52 -4.99 -18.20
C SER A 106 14.38 -4.73 -19.72
N ASP A 107 13.28 -5.11 -20.33
CA ASP A 107 12.98 -4.96 -21.76
C ASP A 107 11.67 -4.20 -22.04
N HIS A 108 11.19 -3.43 -21.06
CA HIS A 108 9.92 -2.73 -21.15
C HIS A 108 10.04 -1.24 -20.83
N ASP A 109 9.31 -0.44 -21.61
CA ASP A 109 9.16 0.99 -21.35
C ASP A 109 8.15 1.25 -20.24
N TYR A 110 8.55 2.11 -19.28
CA TYR A 110 7.74 2.53 -18.15
C TYR A 110 7.53 4.04 -18.15
N VAL A 111 6.39 4.44 -17.63
CA VAL A 111 6.05 5.83 -17.33
C VAL A 111 5.69 5.99 -15.87
N GLU A 112 5.94 7.18 -15.36
CA GLU A 112 5.51 7.58 -14.03
C GLU A 112 4.03 8.00 -14.07
N MET A 113 3.24 7.45 -13.14
CA MET A 113 1.82 7.74 -13.02
C MET A 113 1.45 8.11 -11.59
N VAL A 114 0.51 9.02 -11.44
CA VAL A 114 -0.08 9.38 -10.16
C VAL A 114 -1.57 9.08 -10.17
N VAL A 115 -2.00 8.38 -9.13
CA VAL A 115 -3.41 8.16 -8.79
C VAL A 115 -3.77 9.04 -7.61
N GLU A 116 -4.87 9.77 -7.71
CA GLU A 116 -5.41 10.56 -6.62
C GLU A 116 -6.06 9.65 -5.56
N GLY A 117 -5.64 9.81 -4.31
CA GLY A 117 -6.25 9.19 -3.15
C GLY A 117 -7.30 10.12 -2.54
N VAL A 118 -8.41 9.54 -2.11
CA VAL A 118 -9.48 10.24 -1.39
C VAL A 118 -9.59 9.63 0.01
N PRO A 119 -8.86 10.17 1.01
CA PRO A 119 -8.92 9.67 2.37
C PRO A 119 -10.36 9.66 2.90
N PRO A 120 -10.82 8.56 3.53
CA PRO A 120 -12.13 8.51 4.15
C PRO A 120 -12.19 9.41 5.40
N ALA A 121 -13.38 9.67 5.91
CA ALA A 121 -13.57 10.52 7.09
C ALA A 121 -12.86 9.97 8.34
N ASP A 122 -12.67 8.68 8.41
CA ASP A 122 -11.98 7.95 9.48
C ASP A 122 -10.51 7.60 9.13
N ALA A 123 -9.91 8.33 8.19
CA ALA A 123 -8.49 8.20 7.90
C ALA A 123 -7.64 8.49 9.14
N LEU A 124 -6.51 7.82 9.24
CA LEU A 124 -5.58 7.98 10.36
C LEU A 124 -4.95 9.38 10.35
N THR A 125 -5.00 10.03 11.50
CA THR A 125 -4.41 11.36 11.73
C THR A 125 -3.72 11.38 13.09
N LEU A 126 -3.06 12.49 13.40
CA LEU A 126 -2.49 12.70 14.73
C LEU A 126 -3.56 12.69 15.83
N ASP A 127 -4.82 13.05 15.51
CA ASP A 127 -5.94 13.09 16.43
C ASP A 127 -6.71 11.76 16.51
N SER A 128 -6.27 10.71 15.84
CA SER A 128 -6.88 9.39 15.94
C SER A 128 -6.74 8.81 17.35
N ASP A 129 -7.73 7.99 17.78
CA ASP A 129 -7.65 7.30 19.08
C ASP A 129 -6.31 6.55 19.20
N PRO A 130 -5.54 6.79 20.26
CA PRO A 130 -4.25 6.12 20.46
C PRO A 130 -4.32 4.60 20.36
N LEU A 131 -5.41 3.98 20.81
CA LEU A 131 -5.57 2.52 20.70
C LEU A 131 -5.73 2.06 19.26
N VAL A 132 -6.34 2.86 18.41
CA VAL A 132 -6.42 2.58 16.97
C VAL A 132 -5.03 2.61 16.35
N LEU A 133 -4.21 3.62 16.69
CA LEU A 133 -2.83 3.74 16.19
C LEU A 133 -1.90 2.60 16.64
N LEU A 134 -2.22 1.94 17.76
CA LEU A 134 -1.48 0.79 18.27
C LEU A 134 -1.91 -0.55 17.63
N ARG A 135 -2.96 -0.56 16.82
CA ARG A 135 -3.41 -1.77 16.12
C ARG A 135 -2.45 -2.12 14.97
N PRO A 136 -2.35 -3.40 14.59
CA PRO A 136 -1.56 -3.81 13.43
C PRO A 136 -1.97 -3.06 12.16
N GLU A 137 -1.01 -2.77 11.31
CA GLU A 137 -1.26 -2.13 10.02
C GLU A 137 -2.28 -2.91 9.18
N GLY A 138 -3.29 -2.21 8.68
CA GLY A 138 -4.40 -2.81 7.92
C GLY A 138 -5.55 -3.35 8.77
N ALA A 139 -5.41 -3.45 10.09
CA ALA A 139 -6.42 -3.97 11.01
C ALA A 139 -6.98 -2.88 11.96
N TRP A 140 -6.93 -1.61 11.57
CA TRP A 140 -7.37 -0.49 12.43
C TRP A 140 -8.86 -0.50 12.76
N ASP A 141 -9.68 -1.15 11.96
CA ASP A 141 -11.12 -1.27 12.17
C ASP A 141 -11.49 -2.51 13.02
N GLU A 142 -10.48 -3.31 13.43
CA GLU A 142 -10.65 -4.50 14.26
C GLU A 142 -10.31 -4.20 15.73
N VAL A 143 -10.95 -4.92 16.63
CA VAL A 143 -10.64 -4.82 18.07
C VAL A 143 -9.25 -5.40 18.34
N GLY A 144 -8.30 -4.54 18.73
CA GLY A 144 -6.93 -4.93 19.02
C GLY A 144 -6.75 -5.57 20.40
N VAL A 145 -5.55 -6.11 20.64
CA VAL A 145 -5.19 -6.71 21.93
C VAL A 145 -5.26 -5.67 23.06
N LEU A 146 -4.81 -4.45 22.81
CA LEU A 146 -4.78 -3.37 23.79
C LEU A 146 -6.16 -2.79 24.09
N ASP A 147 -7.11 -2.86 23.17
CA ASP A 147 -8.50 -2.50 23.43
C ASP A 147 -9.10 -3.32 24.58
N ARG A 148 -8.75 -4.61 24.64
CA ARG A 148 -9.18 -5.53 25.71
C ARG A 148 -8.48 -5.26 27.04
N SER A 149 -7.31 -4.63 27.02
CA SER A 149 -6.57 -4.27 28.22
C SER A 149 -7.08 -2.99 28.88
N ARG A 150 -7.88 -2.18 28.17
CA ARG A 150 -8.47 -0.91 28.65
C ARG A 150 -9.32 -1.07 29.92
N ALA A 151 -9.87 -2.27 30.14
CA ALA A 151 -10.65 -2.59 31.34
C ALA A 151 -9.80 -2.90 32.59
N ARG A 152 -8.47 -2.98 32.48
CA ARG A 152 -7.58 -3.25 33.61
C ARG A 152 -7.30 -1.95 34.35
N PRO A 153 -7.45 -1.93 35.71
CA PRO A 153 -7.03 -0.78 36.51
C PRO A 153 -5.52 -0.58 36.33
N ALA A 154 -5.10 0.67 36.16
CA ALA A 154 -3.68 1.00 36.11
C ALA A 154 -3.07 0.74 37.51
N SER A 155 -2.02 -0.09 37.58
CA SER A 155 -1.36 -0.48 38.82
C SER A 155 -0.46 0.60 39.43
N ASN A 156 -0.17 1.70 38.69
CA ASN A 156 0.83 2.71 39.05
C ASN A 156 0.44 4.16 38.76
N LEU A 157 -0.87 4.47 38.67
CA LEU A 157 -1.34 5.86 38.52
C LEU A 157 -0.94 6.77 39.72
N GLY A 158 -0.55 6.21 40.86
CA GLY A 158 -0.12 6.99 42.03
C GLY A 158 1.32 7.51 41.98
N GLU A 159 2.16 7.02 41.05
CA GLU A 159 3.59 7.40 40.98
C GLU A 159 3.89 8.55 39.99
N LEU A 160 2.94 8.86 39.12
CA LEU A 160 3.07 9.94 38.11
C LEU A 160 2.61 11.32 38.60
N SER A 161 2.17 11.42 39.86
CA SER A 161 1.63 12.67 40.45
C SER A 161 2.64 13.31 41.44
N ARG A 162 3.93 13.12 41.27
CA ARG A 162 4.97 13.81 42.07
C ARG A 162 5.92 14.61 41.21
#